data_608b712b16967cfec0c8f0caf68c2d10
#
_entry.id   608b712b16967cfec0c8f0caf68c2d10
#
_cell.length_a   1.000
_cell.length_b   1.000
_cell.length_c   1.000
_cell.angle_alpha   90.00
_cell.angle_beta   90.00
_cell.angle_gamma   90.00
#
_symmetry.space_group_name_H-M   'P 1'
#
loop_
_entity.id
_entity.type
_entity.pdbx_description
1 polymer ?
#
loop_
_entity_poly.entity_id
_entity_poly.type
_entity_poly.pdbx_seq_one_letter_code
_entity_poly.pdbx_strand_id
1 'polypeptide(L)'
;AARRHRIAEQESTDFDKALTRIDAPLVLGVGFTGARLDHQLAAFNTLATHPHRSCILLGAHEIVLLAPPRITLPTAAGDVVSLMPLAPVTGRSQGLEWPIDGLDFAPGGRTGTSNRALGPVTLEIDGPDMLLILPRRLMAPLAAQLLRPEHAPWPARA
;
A
#
# COMPACT_ATOMS: atom_id res chain seq x y z
N ALA A 1 -16.42 -6.94 25.71
CA ALA A 1 -15.33 -7.93 25.95
C ALA A 1 -14.51 -8.03 24.69
N ALA A 2 -13.18 -7.89 24.79
CA ALA A 2 -12.26 -8.05 23.67
C ALA A 2 -12.37 -9.48 23.12
N ARG A 3 -12.64 -9.64 21.83
CA ARG A 3 -12.64 -10.97 21.19
C ARG A 3 -11.18 -11.42 21.07
N ARG A 4 -10.83 -12.50 21.76
CA ARG A 4 -9.54 -13.18 21.62
C ARG A 4 -9.71 -14.38 20.72
N HIS A 5 -8.98 -14.43 19.61
CA HIS A 5 -8.91 -15.58 18.72
C HIS A 5 -7.53 -16.23 18.89
N ARG A 6 -7.47 -17.40 19.51
CA ARG A 6 -6.23 -18.18 19.60
C ARG A 6 -6.01 -18.92 18.29
N ILE A 7 -4.84 -18.70 17.68
CA ILE A 7 -4.44 -19.32 16.43
C ILE A 7 -3.21 -20.17 16.74
N ALA A 8 -3.31 -21.47 16.51
CA ALA A 8 -2.28 -22.44 16.90
C ALA A 8 -1.15 -22.56 15.88
N GLU A 9 -1.39 -22.20 14.59
CA GLU A 9 -0.36 -22.28 13.57
C GLU A 9 0.75 -21.22 13.78
N GLN A 10 1.99 -21.53 13.35
CA GLN A 10 3.19 -20.71 13.54
C GLN A 10 3.84 -20.31 12.20
N GLU A 11 3.22 -20.62 11.06
CA GLU A 11 3.78 -20.41 9.73
C GLU A 11 3.61 -18.97 9.23
N SER A 12 2.54 -18.27 9.68
CA SER A 12 2.26 -16.90 9.29
C SER A 12 2.53 -15.89 10.42
N THR A 13 2.72 -14.61 10.06
CA THR A 13 2.90 -13.54 11.04
C THR A 13 1.59 -13.20 11.74
N ASP A 14 1.65 -12.53 12.90
CA ASP A 14 0.44 -12.07 13.59
C ASP A 14 -0.36 -11.07 12.75
N PHE A 15 0.31 -10.27 11.94
CA PHE A 15 -0.36 -9.36 11.01
C PHE A 15 -1.10 -10.11 9.90
N ASP A 16 -0.48 -11.12 9.32
CA ASP A 16 -1.09 -11.98 8.31
C ASP A 16 -2.34 -12.68 8.87
N LYS A 17 -2.22 -13.27 10.06
CA LYS A 17 -3.35 -13.88 10.79
C LYS A 17 -4.50 -12.93 11.05
N ALA A 18 -4.18 -11.69 11.41
CA ALA A 18 -5.20 -10.66 11.65
C ALA A 18 -5.88 -10.24 10.35
N LEU A 19 -5.10 -9.92 9.31
CA LEU A 19 -5.62 -9.40 8.05
C LEU A 19 -6.54 -10.39 7.34
N THR A 20 -6.25 -11.69 7.42
CA THR A 20 -7.08 -12.75 6.83
C THR A 20 -8.43 -12.95 7.53
N ARG A 21 -8.56 -12.53 8.81
CA ARG A 21 -9.76 -12.76 9.65
C ARG A 21 -10.61 -11.52 9.89
N ILE A 22 -10.09 -10.34 9.55
CA ILE A 22 -10.86 -9.10 9.68
C ILE A 22 -11.78 -8.98 8.48
N ASP A 23 -13.07 -8.95 8.71
CA ASP A 23 -14.09 -8.64 7.70
C ASP A 23 -14.42 -7.15 7.80
N ALA A 24 -13.65 -6.34 7.05
CA ALA A 24 -13.83 -4.89 6.96
C ALA A 24 -13.44 -4.40 5.56
N PRO A 25 -14.11 -3.37 5.04
CA PRO A 25 -13.80 -2.81 3.72
C PRO A 25 -12.43 -2.11 3.67
N LEU A 26 -11.92 -1.67 4.81
CA LEU A 26 -10.59 -1.09 4.98
C LEU A 26 -10.03 -1.43 6.36
N VAL A 27 -8.76 -1.81 6.42
CA VAL A 27 -8.01 -2.07 7.65
C VAL A 27 -6.95 -0.99 7.86
N LEU A 28 -6.84 -0.49 9.07
CA LEU A 28 -5.76 0.40 9.48
C LEU A 28 -4.80 -0.37 10.40
N GLY A 29 -3.58 -0.62 9.93
CA GLY A 29 -2.53 -1.32 10.67
C GLY A 29 -1.64 -0.32 11.41
N VAL A 30 -1.54 -0.45 12.74
CA VAL A 30 -0.72 0.42 13.61
C VAL A 30 0.30 -0.42 14.34
N GLY A 31 1.55 0.07 14.45
CA GLY A 31 2.61 -0.63 15.17
C GLY A 31 3.42 -1.62 14.32
N PHE A 32 3.22 -1.64 13.01
CA PHE A 32 3.95 -2.51 12.07
C PHE A 32 5.17 -1.85 11.44
N THR A 33 5.43 -0.58 11.75
CA THR A 33 6.55 0.21 11.20
C THR A 33 7.37 0.82 12.35
N GLY A 34 8.69 0.98 12.13
CA GLY A 34 9.56 1.78 13.01
C GLY A 34 10.24 1.04 14.17
N ALA A 35 9.95 -0.26 14.43
CA ALA A 35 10.62 -1.03 15.48
C ALA A 35 11.63 -2.03 14.91
N ARG A 36 11.19 -3.22 14.57
CA ARG A 36 12.02 -4.27 13.98
C ARG A 36 11.90 -4.25 12.47
N LEU A 37 13.02 -4.13 11.76
CA LEU A 37 13.06 -4.06 10.30
C LEU A 37 12.50 -5.32 9.64
N ASP A 38 12.82 -6.51 10.17
CA ASP A 38 12.32 -7.78 9.67
C ASP A 38 10.79 -7.88 9.74
N HIS A 39 10.19 -7.43 10.84
CA HIS A 39 8.73 -7.38 10.99
C HIS A 39 8.09 -6.36 10.06
N GLN A 40 8.74 -5.22 9.84
CA GLN A 40 8.27 -4.21 8.88
C GLN A 40 8.28 -4.75 7.45
N LEU A 41 9.35 -5.42 7.03
CA LEU A 41 9.44 -6.05 5.72
C LEU A 41 8.41 -7.16 5.55
N ALA A 42 8.19 -7.99 6.60
CA ALA A 42 7.15 -9.01 6.59
C ALA A 42 5.74 -8.39 6.47
N ALA A 43 5.47 -7.27 7.14
CA ALA A 43 4.19 -6.57 7.01
C ALA A 43 3.97 -6.03 5.59
N PHE A 44 4.99 -5.51 4.93
CA PHE A 44 4.91 -5.09 3.53
C PHE A 44 4.63 -6.27 2.59
N ASN A 45 5.30 -7.41 2.83
CA ASN A 45 5.04 -8.64 2.10
C ASN A 45 3.58 -9.11 2.28
N THR A 46 3.05 -9.03 3.51
CA THR A 46 1.64 -9.39 3.79
C THR A 46 0.66 -8.54 2.98
N LEU A 47 0.92 -7.25 2.75
CA LEU A 47 0.06 -6.43 1.87
C LEU A 47 0.00 -7.00 0.45
N ALA A 48 1.12 -7.45 -0.10
CA ALA A 48 1.18 -8.01 -1.45
C ALA A 48 0.62 -9.43 -1.54
N THR A 49 0.71 -10.23 -0.47
CA THR A 49 0.11 -11.59 -0.44
C THR A 49 -1.41 -11.56 -0.31
N HIS A 50 -1.97 -10.45 0.21
CA HIS A 50 -3.42 -10.25 0.33
C HIS A 50 -3.92 -9.03 -0.44
N PRO A 51 -3.71 -8.97 -1.77
CA PRO A 51 -4.00 -7.80 -2.58
C PRO A 51 -5.49 -7.43 -2.61
N HIS A 52 -6.38 -8.37 -2.33
CA HIS A 52 -7.82 -8.17 -2.21
C HIS A 52 -8.25 -7.49 -0.91
N ARG A 53 -7.31 -7.24 0.01
CA ARG A 53 -7.56 -6.57 1.29
C ARG A 53 -7.06 -5.13 1.23
N SER A 54 -7.96 -4.16 1.25
CA SER A 54 -7.58 -2.76 1.41
C SER A 54 -7.01 -2.55 2.82
N CYS A 55 -5.72 -2.22 2.90
CA CYS A 55 -5.04 -1.99 4.17
C CYS A 55 -4.08 -0.81 4.05
N ILE A 56 -4.10 0.07 5.05
CA ILE A 56 -3.13 1.17 5.21
C ILE A 56 -2.33 0.90 6.48
N LEU A 57 -1.01 0.78 6.37
CA LEU A 57 -0.11 0.77 7.52
C LEU A 57 0.25 2.20 7.91
N LEU A 58 0.10 2.53 9.18
CA LEU A 58 0.44 3.84 9.74
C LEU A 58 1.84 3.82 10.34
N GLY A 59 2.75 4.60 9.73
CA GLY A 59 4.05 4.92 10.28
C GLY A 59 4.05 6.22 11.10
N ALA A 60 5.22 6.62 11.57
CA ALA A 60 5.40 7.88 12.31
C ALA A 60 5.15 9.10 11.41
N HIS A 61 5.68 9.08 10.19
CA HIS A 61 5.65 10.20 9.23
C HIS A 61 4.93 9.85 7.92
N GLU A 62 4.72 8.56 7.65
CA GLU A 62 4.25 8.02 6.38
C GLU A 62 3.10 7.04 6.59
N ILE A 63 2.38 6.80 5.52
CA ILE A 63 1.47 5.67 5.37
C ILE A 63 1.97 4.79 4.24
N VAL A 64 1.74 3.48 4.36
CA VAL A 64 2.10 2.49 3.34
C VAL A 64 0.88 1.65 3.01
N LEU A 65 0.62 1.45 1.73
CA LEU A 65 -0.43 0.57 1.24
C LEU A 65 0.00 -0.10 -0.07
N LEU A 66 -0.64 -1.19 -0.42
CA LEU A 66 -0.54 -1.74 -1.77
C LEU A 66 -1.33 -0.82 -2.71
N ALA A 67 -0.71 -0.34 -3.78
CA ALA A 67 -1.39 0.48 -4.76
C ALA A 67 -2.52 -0.32 -5.42
N PRO A 68 -3.77 0.16 -5.40
CA PRO A 68 -4.85 -0.50 -6.14
C PRO A 68 -4.65 -0.34 -7.65
N PRO A 69 -5.43 -1.04 -8.50
CA PRO A 69 -5.31 -0.95 -9.97
C PRO A 69 -5.35 0.48 -10.50
N ARG A 70 -6.20 1.31 -9.91
CA ARG A 70 -6.30 2.74 -10.21
C ARG A 70 -6.63 3.54 -8.96
N ILE A 71 -5.96 4.67 -8.80
CA ILE A 71 -6.21 5.60 -7.70
C ILE A 71 -5.85 7.03 -8.08
N THR A 72 -6.65 7.98 -7.62
CA THR A 72 -6.29 9.40 -7.63
C THR A 72 -5.96 9.84 -6.22
N LEU A 73 -4.71 10.20 -5.97
CA LEU A 73 -4.21 10.60 -4.66
C LEU A 73 -4.59 12.06 -4.38
N PRO A 74 -5.07 12.38 -3.18
CA PRO A 74 -5.39 13.75 -2.77
C PRO A 74 -4.12 14.53 -2.37
N THR A 75 -3.09 14.45 -3.21
CA THR A 75 -1.80 15.12 -3.03
C THR A 75 -1.87 16.59 -3.39
N ALA A 76 -1.02 17.39 -2.75
CA ALA A 76 -0.70 18.76 -3.13
C ALA A 76 0.68 18.82 -3.81
N ALA A 77 0.95 19.89 -4.52
CA ALA A 77 2.27 20.11 -5.13
C ALA A 77 3.38 20.05 -4.06
N GLY A 78 4.45 19.32 -4.36
CA GLY A 78 5.57 19.10 -3.45
C GLY A 78 5.45 17.88 -2.53
N ASP A 79 4.30 17.21 -2.47
CA ASP A 79 4.17 15.97 -1.71
C ASP A 79 5.06 14.87 -2.27
N VAL A 80 5.71 14.16 -1.36
CA VAL A 80 6.48 12.97 -1.74
C VAL A 80 5.52 11.82 -2.02
N VAL A 81 5.72 11.20 -3.19
CA VAL A 81 5.02 9.98 -3.62
C VAL A 81 6.09 8.94 -3.93
N SER A 82 6.23 7.94 -3.08
CA SER A 82 7.21 6.88 -3.31
C SER A 82 6.52 5.59 -3.74
N LEU A 83 7.10 4.97 -4.77
CA LEU A 83 6.68 3.70 -5.35
C LEU A 83 7.79 2.68 -5.11
N MET A 84 7.46 1.57 -4.44
CA MET A 84 8.41 0.49 -4.14
C MET A 84 7.87 -0.83 -4.66
N PRO A 85 8.49 -1.42 -5.70
CA PRO A 85 8.06 -2.69 -6.25
C PRO A 85 8.46 -3.84 -5.32
N LEU A 86 7.55 -4.82 -5.13
CA LEU A 86 7.82 -6.09 -4.42
C LEU A 86 8.05 -7.25 -5.40
N ALA A 87 7.59 -7.09 -6.65
CA ALA A 87 7.87 -7.95 -7.80
C ALA A 87 7.92 -7.09 -9.06
N PRO A 88 8.28 -7.63 -10.24
CA PRO A 88 8.23 -6.89 -11.49
C PRO A 88 6.83 -6.35 -11.76
N VAL A 89 6.72 -5.05 -12.01
CA VAL A 89 5.45 -4.36 -12.22
C VAL A 89 5.65 -3.07 -13.03
N THR A 90 4.66 -2.73 -13.84
CA THR A 90 4.60 -1.49 -14.63
C THR A 90 3.40 -0.64 -14.22
N GLY A 91 3.30 0.54 -14.79
CA GLY A 91 2.16 1.42 -14.56
C GLY A 91 2.26 2.72 -15.34
N ARG A 92 1.26 3.57 -15.13
CA ARG A 92 1.17 4.91 -15.71
C ARG A 92 0.83 5.92 -14.63
N SER A 93 1.22 7.17 -14.85
CA SER A 93 0.95 8.25 -13.90
C SER A 93 0.57 9.55 -14.58
N GLN A 94 -0.21 10.36 -13.86
CA GLN A 94 -0.45 11.76 -14.18
C GLN A 94 -0.24 12.58 -12.91
N GLY A 95 0.37 13.75 -13.05
CA GLY A 95 0.59 14.67 -11.93
C GLY A 95 1.85 14.39 -11.10
N LEU A 96 2.71 13.46 -11.51
CA LEU A 96 4.06 13.29 -10.95
C LEU A 96 5.09 14.15 -11.69
N GLU A 97 6.09 14.67 -10.96
CA GLU A 97 7.23 15.38 -11.53
C GLU A 97 8.04 14.47 -12.47
N TRP A 98 8.20 13.20 -12.10
CA TRP A 98 8.81 12.15 -12.91
C TRP A 98 7.75 11.10 -13.27
N PRO A 99 7.16 11.17 -14.48
CA PRO A 99 6.18 10.17 -14.94
C PRO A 99 6.76 8.76 -14.92
N ILE A 100 5.92 7.77 -14.65
CA ILE A 100 6.33 6.35 -14.58
C ILE A 100 5.99 5.56 -15.84
N ASP A 101 5.42 6.21 -16.83
CA ASP A 101 4.97 5.60 -18.08
C ASP A 101 6.15 4.96 -18.83
N GLY A 102 5.99 3.69 -19.22
CA GLY A 102 7.01 2.94 -19.94
C GLY A 102 8.23 2.52 -19.09
N LEU A 103 8.16 2.64 -17.77
CA LEU A 103 9.22 2.20 -16.87
C LEU A 103 8.91 0.82 -16.29
N ASP A 104 9.91 -0.07 -16.32
CA ASP A 104 9.87 -1.37 -15.66
C ASP A 104 10.41 -1.25 -14.24
N PHE A 105 9.57 -1.54 -13.25
CA PHE A 105 9.94 -1.56 -11.84
C PHE A 105 10.16 -3.00 -11.36
N ALA A 106 11.21 -3.21 -10.57
CA ALA A 106 11.48 -4.52 -9.97
C ALA A 106 12.38 -4.38 -8.73
N PRO A 107 12.29 -5.32 -7.77
CA PRO A 107 13.28 -5.47 -6.71
C PRO A 107 14.66 -5.71 -7.31
N GLY A 108 15.69 -5.06 -6.78
CA GLY A 108 17.06 -5.11 -7.33
C GLY A 108 17.23 -4.36 -8.65
N GLY A 109 16.17 -3.76 -9.18
CA GLY A 109 16.15 -2.92 -10.37
C GLY A 109 15.70 -1.50 -10.06
N ARG A 110 14.79 -0.97 -10.89
CA ARG A 110 14.27 0.39 -10.72
C ARG A 110 13.24 0.46 -9.59
N THR A 111 13.38 1.47 -8.75
CA THR A 111 12.38 1.91 -7.78
C THR A 111 11.92 3.33 -8.10
N GLY A 112 10.77 3.74 -7.57
CA GLY A 112 10.21 5.09 -7.75
C GLY A 112 10.17 5.90 -6.45
N THR A 113 11.18 5.75 -5.59
CA THR A 113 11.23 6.48 -4.32
C THR A 113 11.48 7.97 -4.51
N SER A 114 10.88 8.79 -3.63
CA SER A 114 11.06 10.25 -3.59
C SER A 114 10.59 11.01 -4.83
N ASN A 115 9.64 10.47 -5.58
CA ASN A 115 8.93 11.23 -6.60
C ASN A 115 8.08 12.34 -5.97
N ARG A 116 7.70 13.33 -6.73
CA ARG A 116 6.94 14.49 -6.25
C ARG A 116 5.64 14.66 -6.99
N ALA A 117 4.61 15.02 -6.25
CA ALA A 117 3.35 15.46 -6.81
C ALA A 117 3.46 16.90 -7.33
N LEU A 118 2.88 17.17 -8.49
CA LEU A 118 2.66 18.51 -9.03
C LEU A 118 1.26 19.05 -8.66
N GLY A 119 0.43 18.23 -8.02
CA GLY A 119 -0.94 18.44 -7.61
C GLY A 119 -1.57 17.09 -7.27
N PRO A 120 -2.87 16.87 -7.49
CA PRO A 120 -3.47 15.54 -7.43
C PRO A 120 -2.77 14.58 -8.40
N VAL A 121 -2.43 13.38 -7.92
CA VAL A 121 -1.72 12.35 -8.71
C VAL A 121 -2.66 11.21 -9.01
N THR A 122 -2.80 10.85 -10.29
CA THR A 122 -3.47 9.62 -10.72
C THR A 122 -2.44 8.56 -11.05
N LEU A 123 -2.63 7.35 -10.50
CA LEU A 123 -1.82 6.17 -10.78
C LEU A 123 -2.71 5.08 -11.37
N GLU A 124 -2.20 4.39 -12.38
CA GLU A 124 -2.70 3.13 -12.90
C GLU A 124 -1.56 2.13 -12.82
N ILE A 125 -1.76 1.05 -12.08
CA ILE A 125 -0.73 0.03 -11.82
C ILE A 125 -1.20 -1.28 -12.45
N ASP A 126 -0.28 -2.00 -13.08
CA ASP A 126 -0.63 -3.17 -13.91
C ASP A 126 -0.57 -4.50 -13.13
N GLY A 127 -0.17 -4.47 -11.84
CA GLY A 127 -0.09 -5.68 -10.99
C GLY A 127 -0.07 -5.37 -9.49
N PRO A 128 -0.46 -6.34 -8.65
CA PRO A 128 -0.58 -6.17 -7.20
C PRO A 128 0.78 -6.27 -6.47
N ASP A 129 1.79 -5.59 -6.96
CA ASP A 129 3.17 -5.71 -6.47
C ASP A 129 3.85 -4.35 -6.26
N MET A 130 3.08 -3.25 -6.27
CA MET A 130 3.61 -1.91 -6.03
C MET A 130 3.15 -1.37 -4.68
N LEU A 131 4.07 -1.13 -3.76
CA LEU A 131 3.79 -0.35 -2.56
C LEU A 131 3.77 1.14 -2.89
N LEU A 132 2.80 1.81 -2.30
CA LEU A 132 2.67 3.26 -2.32
C LEU A 132 2.96 3.79 -0.92
N ILE A 133 3.92 4.71 -0.82
CA ILE A 133 4.35 5.34 0.43
C ILE A 133 4.09 6.84 0.31
N LEU A 134 3.29 7.38 1.22
CA LEU A 134 2.79 8.73 1.17
C LEU A 134 2.92 9.45 2.52
N PRO A 135 2.91 10.79 2.55
CA PRO A 135 2.85 11.54 3.81
C PRO A 135 1.65 11.13 4.68
N ARG A 136 1.89 10.93 5.97
CA ARG A 136 0.87 10.49 6.94
C ARG A 136 -0.40 11.34 6.96
N ARG A 137 -0.31 12.64 6.68
CA ARG A 137 -1.46 13.55 6.64
C ARG A 137 -2.52 13.14 5.60
N LEU A 138 -2.13 12.36 4.59
CA LEU A 138 -3.04 11.87 3.55
C LEU A 138 -3.88 10.67 4.00
N MET A 139 -3.65 10.13 5.20
CA MET A 139 -4.34 8.92 5.68
C MET A 139 -5.87 9.09 5.65
N ALA A 140 -6.40 10.15 6.26
CA ALA A 140 -7.86 10.32 6.36
C ALA A 140 -8.55 10.53 4.99
N PRO A 141 -8.09 11.45 4.12
CA PRO A 141 -8.69 11.62 2.81
C PRO A 141 -8.51 10.38 1.91
N LEU A 142 -7.39 9.67 2.02
CA LEU A 142 -7.15 8.44 1.27
C LEU A 142 -8.05 7.29 1.75
N ALA A 143 -8.21 7.12 3.07
CA ALA A 143 -9.12 6.13 3.65
C ALA A 143 -10.57 6.37 3.19
N ALA A 144 -11.04 7.61 3.21
CA ALA A 144 -12.36 7.97 2.72
C ALA A 144 -12.54 7.63 1.23
N GLN A 145 -11.48 7.76 0.44
CA GLN A 145 -11.50 7.43 -0.98
C GLN A 145 -11.52 5.92 -1.21
N LEU A 146 -10.67 5.15 -0.52
CA LEU A 146 -10.63 3.69 -0.64
C LEU A 146 -11.91 2.98 -0.20
N LEU A 147 -12.75 3.65 0.58
CA LEU A 147 -14.07 3.15 0.98
C LEU A 147 -15.16 3.36 -0.07
N ARG A 148 -14.88 4.07 -1.17
CA ARG A 148 -15.85 4.31 -2.23
C ARG A 148 -15.94 3.10 -3.17
N PRO A 149 -17.13 2.78 -3.70
CA PRO A 149 -17.33 1.60 -4.58
C PRO A 149 -16.45 1.57 -5.83
N GLU A 150 -16.06 2.74 -6.35
CA GLU A 150 -15.20 2.85 -7.54
C GLU A 150 -13.73 2.46 -7.30
N HIS A 151 -13.32 2.30 -6.05
CA HIS A 151 -11.95 1.93 -5.67
C HIS A 151 -11.88 0.46 -5.19
N ALA A 152 -12.11 -0.45 -6.13
CA ALA A 152 -11.97 -1.88 -5.84
C ALA A 152 -10.48 -2.25 -5.63
N PRO A 153 -10.15 -3.07 -4.62
CA PRO A 153 -8.83 -3.68 -4.50
C PRO A 153 -8.60 -4.68 -5.64
N TRP A 154 -7.38 -5.19 -5.72
CA TRP A 154 -7.06 -6.30 -6.61
C TRP A 154 -7.90 -7.55 -6.29
N PRO A 155 -8.08 -8.48 -7.23
CA PRO A 155 -8.61 -9.80 -6.90
C PRO A 155 -7.64 -10.55 -5.97
N ALA A 156 -8.17 -11.58 -5.27
CA ALA A 156 -7.31 -12.48 -4.51
C ALA A 156 -6.33 -13.18 -5.45
N ARG A 157 -5.11 -13.45 -4.97
CA ARG A 157 -4.18 -14.33 -5.70
C ARG A 157 -4.76 -15.75 -5.75
N ALA A 158 -4.59 -16.41 -6.87
CA ALA A 158 -4.98 -17.80 -7.05
C ALA A 158 -4.09 -18.73 -6.23
#